data_0abce4cc5a9e019f5c730719bb09eceb
#
_entry.id   0abce4cc5a9e019f5c730719bb09eceb
#
_cell.length_a   1.000
_cell.length_b   1.000
_cell.length_c   1.000
_cell.angle_alpha   90.00
_cell.angle_beta   90.00
_cell.angle_gamma   90.00
#
_symmetry.space_group_name_H-M   'P 1'
#
loop_
_entity.id
_entity.type
_entity.pdbx_description
1 polymer ?
#
loop_
_entity_poly.entity_id
_entity_poly.type
_entity_poly.pdbx_seq_one_letter_code
_entity_poly.pdbx_strand_id
1 'polypeptide(L)'
;MSILVDKNTTFMVQGITGREAVNLTRECLDYGSKIVGGVTPGRAGRDIYGVPVYDCVRDVIARHGPVHGSVISVPPGFTRDAAFEAIENGVKLIVIVTENIPRQEVAQMVELASLRGARIIGPNCLGLITPGECKMGGIGGPAANTKQAYTRGPIGIMSRSGGMTTEIASTLTAAGLGQSTAVSIGGDAIIGTSYAELMPYFEADPETQAIAIYSEPGGRMEAELAEWVTTNKS
;
A
#
# COMPACT_ATOMS: atom_id res chain seq x y z
N MET A 1 -13.17 0.16 -12.53
CA MET A 1 -13.09 0.17 -11.03
C MET A 1 -11.62 0.06 -10.67
N SER A 2 -11.17 0.80 -9.68
CA SER A 2 -9.80 0.66 -9.20
C SER A 2 -9.60 -0.68 -8.48
N ILE A 3 -8.39 -1.21 -8.54
CA ILE A 3 -8.03 -2.39 -7.77
C ILE A 3 -7.59 -1.96 -6.36
N LEU A 4 -7.90 -2.71 -5.33
CA LEU A 4 -7.50 -2.55 -3.93
C LEU A 4 -7.97 -1.27 -3.21
N VAL A 5 -7.85 -0.08 -3.82
CA VAL A 5 -8.22 1.20 -3.18
C VAL A 5 -8.96 2.13 -4.15
N ASP A 6 -9.95 2.85 -3.63
CA ASP A 6 -10.78 3.81 -4.36
C ASP A 6 -11.09 5.06 -3.52
N LYS A 7 -11.94 5.96 -4.04
CA LYS A 7 -12.39 7.18 -3.35
C LYS A 7 -13.16 6.94 -2.05
N ASN A 8 -13.63 5.72 -1.80
CA ASN A 8 -14.37 5.36 -0.59
C ASN A 8 -13.47 4.69 0.45
N THR A 9 -12.26 4.31 0.07
CA THR A 9 -11.29 3.65 0.94
C THR A 9 -10.96 4.51 2.14
N THR A 10 -11.20 3.98 3.33
CA THR A 10 -10.79 4.56 4.61
C THR A 10 -9.67 3.72 5.20
N PHE A 11 -8.69 4.36 5.80
CA PHE A 11 -7.59 3.63 6.45
C PHE A 11 -7.06 4.35 7.69
N MET A 12 -6.26 3.64 8.46
CA MET A 12 -5.53 4.18 9.61
C MET A 12 -4.02 4.17 9.36
N VAL A 13 -3.27 4.90 10.19
CA VAL A 13 -1.80 4.91 10.17
C VAL A 13 -1.29 4.42 11.52
N GLN A 14 -0.61 3.28 11.56
CA GLN A 14 0.07 2.79 12.76
C GLN A 14 1.49 3.35 12.83
N GLY A 15 1.84 3.91 14.00
CA GLY A 15 3.05 4.69 14.19
C GLY A 15 2.89 6.17 13.82
N ILE A 16 1.65 6.69 13.75
CA ILE A 16 1.30 8.01 13.19
C ILE A 16 2.10 9.18 13.80
N THR A 17 2.59 9.07 15.02
CA THR A 17 3.38 10.13 15.69
C THR A 17 4.87 10.09 15.34
N GLY A 18 5.32 9.09 14.59
CA GLY A 18 6.69 8.99 14.07
C GLY A 18 6.96 10.02 12.99
N ARG A 19 8.22 10.49 12.89
CA ARG A 19 8.60 11.56 11.94
C ARG A 19 8.19 11.24 10.50
N GLU A 20 8.46 10.04 10.02
CA GLU A 20 8.11 9.60 8.66
C GLU A 20 6.59 9.48 8.50
N ALA A 21 5.91 8.91 9.50
CA ALA A 21 4.46 8.73 9.49
C ALA A 21 3.69 10.06 9.51
N VAL A 22 4.19 11.07 10.22
CA VAL A 22 3.63 12.44 10.23
C VAL A 22 3.64 13.03 8.83
N ASN A 23 4.77 12.93 8.11
CA ASN A 23 4.88 13.42 6.74
C ASN A 23 3.96 12.65 5.79
N LEU A 24 3.99 11.33 5.85
CA LEU A 24 3.13 10.44 5.06
C LEU A 24 1.64 10.76 5.29
N THR A 25 1.23 10.96 6.54
CA THR A 25 -0.15 11.31 6.91
C THR A 25 -0.57 12.61 6.24
N ARG A 26 0.26 13.67 6.33
CA ARG A 26 0.01 14.94 5.67
C ARG A 26 -0.14 14.78 4.16
N GLU A 27 0.81 14.08 3.54
CA GLU A 27 0.82 13.87 2.09
C GLU A 27 -0.42 13.14 1.59
N CYS A 28 -0.90 12.15 2.34
CA CYS A 28 -2.14 11.42 2.02
C CYS A 28 -3.37 12.33 2.18
N LEU A 29 -3.44 13.11 3.27
CA LEU A 29 -4.56 14.05 3.50
C LEU A 29 -4.60 15.16 2.44
N ASP A 30 -3.45 15.76 2.10
CA ASP A 30 -3.33 16.78 1.06
C ASP A 30 -3.71 16.24 -0.33
N TYR A 31 -3.53 14.94 -0.55
CA TYR A 31 -3.98 14.26 -1.76
C TYR A 31 -5.50 14.07 -1.81
N GLY A 32 -6.16 14.01 -0.67
CA GLY A 32 -7.60 13.79 -0.51
C GLY A 32 -7.98 12.40 0.00
N SER A 33 -7.00 11.62 0.48
CA SER A 33 -7.25 10.30 1.06
C SER A 33 -7.92 10.39 2.43
N LYS A 34 -8.69 9.36 2.80
CA LYS A 34 -9.50 9.34 4.02
C LYS A 34 -8.80 8.57 5.14
N ILE A 35 -8.03 9.27 5.96
CA ILE A 35 -7.42 8.71 7.18
C ILE A 35 -8.37 8.98 8.34
N VAL A 36 -8.90 7.93 8.96
CA VAL A 36 -9.91 8.04 10.03
C VAL A 36 -9.31 8.03 11.43
N GLY A 37 -8.09 7.54 11.60
CA GLY A 37 -7.42 7.48 12.88
C GLY A 37 -5.96 7.08 12.74
N GLY A 38 -5.18 7.34 13.77
CA GLY A 38 -3.81 6.87 13.90
C GLY A 38 -3.63 6.06 15.17
N VAL A 39 -2.63 5.19 15.18
CA VAL A 39 -2.30 4.37 16.35
C VAL A 39 -0.86 4.64 16.77
N THR A 40 -0.68 4.99 18.02
CA THR A 40 0.64 4.99 18.68
C THR A 40 0.42 4.73 20.17
N PRO A 41 0.84 3.59 20.70
CA PRO A 41 0.66 3.25 22.11
C PRO A 41 1.20 4.33 23.06
N GLY A 42 0.41 4.70 24.09
CA GLY A 42 0.74 5.76 25.05
C GLY A 42 0.62 7.19 24.49
N ARG A 43 -0.02 7.38 23.33
CA ARG A 43 -0.20 8.68 22.70
C ARG A 43 -1.66 9.02 22.41
N ALA A 44 -2.61 8.26 22.91
CA ALA A 44 -4.04 8.54 22.74
C ALA A 44 -4.40 9.97 23.16
N GLY A 45 -5.38 10.55 22.48
CA GLY A 45 -5.83 11.93 22.70
C GLY A 45 -5.00 13.01 22.01
N ARG A 46 -3.92 12.64 21.31
CA ARG A 46 -3.21 13.54 20.39
C ARG A 46 -3.94 13.67 19.07
N ASP A 47 -3.52 14.65 18.29
CA ASP A 47 -4.01 14.91 16.94
C ASP A 47 -2.81 15.12 16.00
N ILE A 48 -2.88 14.54 14.81
CA ILE A 48 -1.91 14.74 13.73
C ILE A 48 -2.67 15.21 12.48
N TYR A 49 -2.60 16.49 12.20
CA TYR A 49 -3.29 17.14 11.07
C TYR A 49 -4.81 16.87 11.03
N GLY A 50 -5.47 16.87 12.18
CA GLY A 50 -6.90 16.57 12.30
C GLY A 50 -7.22 15.08 12.43
N VAL A 51 -6.21 14.20 12.38
CA VAL A 51 -6.39 12.76 12.58
C VAL A 51 -6.21 12.41 14.06
N PRO A 52 -7.24 11.90 14.76
CA PRO A 52 -7.13 11.52 16.17
C PRO A 52 -6.22 10.31 16.35
N VAL A 53 -5.41 10.33 17.43
CA VAL A 53 -4.48 9.26 17.78
C VAL A 53 -5.08 8.41 18.90
N TYR A 54 -4.97 7.09 18.74
CA TYR A 54 -5.43 6.06 19.67
C TYR A 54 -4.26 5.19 20.13
N ASP A 55 -4.46 4.43 21.21
CA ASP A 55 -3.43 3.53 21.72
C ASP A 55 -3.40 2.18 20.97
N CYS A 56 -4.51 1.76 20.38
CA CYS A 56 -4.59 0.50 19.67
C CYS A 56 -5.58 0.53 18.49
N VAL A 57 -5.46 -0.46 17.59
CA VAL A 57 -6.32 -0.61 16.40
C VAL A 57 -7.79 -0.80 16.79
N ARG A 58 -8.05 -1.57 17.85
CA ARG A 58 -9.41 -1.81 18.33
C ARG A 58 -10.14 -0.51 18.69
N ASP A 59 -9.44 0.46 19.27
CA ASP A 59 -10.05 1.75 19.65
C ASP A 59 -10.41 2.58 18.42
N VAL A 60 -9.59 2.55 17.36
CA VAL A 60 -9.93 3.16 16.06
C VAL A 60 -11.22 2.55 15.52
N ILE A 61 -11.29 1.22 15.46
CA ILE A 61 -12.45 0.50 14.91
C ILE A 61 -13.70 0.74 15.77
N ALA A 62 -13.58 0.74 17.10
CA ALA A 62 -14.69 1.03 18.00
C ALA A 62 -15.28 2.43 17.79
N ARG A 63 -14.44 3.40 17.43
CA ARG A 63 -14.85 4.80 17.21
C ARG A 63 -15.37 5.10 15.82
N HIS A 64 -14.75 4.50 14.79
CA HIS A 64 -14.99 4.86 13.39
C HIS A 64 -15.66 3.74 12.57
N GLY A 65 -15.85 2.56 13.16
CA GLY A 65 -16.30 1.36 12.44
C GLY A 65 -15.15 0.66 11.70
N PRO A 66 -15.47 -0.38 10.94
CA PRO A 66 -14.49 -1.12 10.15
C PRO A 66 -13.76 -0.21 9.16
N VAL A 67 -12.44 -0.37 9.05
CA VAL A 67 -11.61 0.34 8.08
C VAL A 67 -11.09 -0.62 7.01
N HIS A 68 -10.87 -0.10 5.80
CA HIS A 68 -10.42 -0.91 4.67
C HIS A 68 -8.95 -1.30 4.80
N GLY A 69 -8.12 -0.42 5.37
CA GLY A 69 -6.70 -0.67 5.44
C GLY A 69 -5.95 -0.01 6.58
N SER A 70 -4.70 -0.41 6.73
CA SER A 70 -3.73 0.22 7.64
C SER A 70 -2.40 0.43 6.94
N VAL A 71 -1.83 1.63 7.08
CA VAL A 71 -0.43 1.92 6.72
C VAL A 71 0.41 1.77 7.97
N ILE A 72 1.41 0.90 7.92
CA ILE A 72 2.33 0.64 9.03
C ILE A 72 3.65 1.36 8.78
N SER A 73 3.97 2.30 9.67
CA SER A 73 5.21 3.07 9.67
C SER A 73 5.75 3.14 11.10
N VAL A 74 6.12 1.99 11.63
CA VAL A 74 6.72 1.81 12.96
C VAL A 74 8.16 1.30 12.81
N PRO A 75 9.02 1.41 13.83
CA PRO A 75 10.36 0.80 13.77
C PRO A 75 10.30 -0.73 13.51
N PRO A 76 11.31 -1.32 12.84
CA PRO A 76 11.28 -2.72 12.39
C PRO A 76 10.88 -3.73 13.47
N GLY A 77 11.40 -3.60 14.69
CA GLY A 77 11.10 -4.51 15.79
C GLY A 77 9.66 -4.46 16.32
N PHE A 78 8.84 -3.52 15.87
CA PHE A 78 7.42 -3.42 16.24
C PHE A 78 6.48 -3.71 15.06
N THR A 79 7.02 -3.94 13.86
CA THR A 79 6.21 -4.05 12.65
C THR A 79 5.36 -5.31 12.63
N ARG A 80 5.91 -6.44 13.08
CA ARG A 80 5.16 -7.69 13.18
C ARG A 80 3.94 -7.54 14.08
N ASP A 81 4.13 -7.00 15.26
CA ASP A 81 3.04 -6.86 16.25
C ASP A 81 1.98 -5.87 15.77
N ALA A 82 2.39 -4.79 15.10
CA ALA A 82 1.46 -3.84 14.47
C ALA A 82 0.65 -4.48 13.34
N ALA A 83 1.28 -5.30 12.49
CA ALA A 83 0.60 -6.03 11.42
C ALA A 83 -0.37 -7.08 11.98
N PHE A 84 0.05 -7.84 12.98
CA PHE A 84 -0.80 -8.81 13.66
C PHE A 84 -2.02 -8.14 14.27
N GLU A 85 -1.83 -7.05 15.00
CA GLU A 85 -2.94 -6.29 15.60
C GLU A 85 -3.96 -5.85 14.54
N ALA A 86 -3.51 -5.28 13.40
CA ALA A 86 -4.40 -4.85 12.34
C ALA A 86 -5.17 -6.03 11.72
N ILE A 87 -4.47 -7.12 11.40
CA ILE A 87 -5.06 -8.32 10.77
C ILE A 87 -6.07 -9.00 11.70
N GLU A 88 -5.74 -9.16 12.98
CA GLU A 88 -6.62 -9.79 13.97
C GLU A 88 -7.86 -8.95 14.29
N ASN A 89 -7.78 -7.64 14.12
CA ASN A 89 -8.94 -6.74 14.21
C ASN A 89 -9.70 -6.59 12.88
N GLY A 90 -9.44 -7.44 11.89
CA GLY A 90 -10.22 -7.56 10.66
C GLY A 90 -9.86 -6.61 9.54
N VAL A 91 -8.76 -5.86 9.65
CA VAL A 91 -8.25 -5.01 8.56
C VAL A 91 -7.76 -5.89 7.42
N LYS A 92 -8.21 -5.60 6.18
CA LYS A 92 -7.97 -6.48 5.03
C LYS A 92 -6.82 -6.05 4.12
N LEU A 93 -6.44 -4.78 4.13
CA LEU A 93 -5.32 -4.26 3.34
C LEU A 93 -4.27 -3.64 4.26
N ILE A 94 -3.09 -4.24 4.29
CA ILE A 94 -1.97 -3.80 5.13
C ILE A 94 -0.85 -3.29 4.22
N VAL A 95 -0.48 -2.03 4.35
CA VAL A 95 0.64 -1.43 3.62
C VAL A 95 1.79 -1.23 4.59
N ILE A 96 2.91 -1.93 4.39
CA ILE A 96 4.08 -1.86 5.27
C ILE A 96 5.19 -1.08 4.58
N VAL A 97 5.39 0.17 5.00
CA VAL A 97 6.46 1.02 4.46
C VAL A 97 7.81 0.76 5.13
N THR A 98 7.79 0.22 6.34
CA THR A 98 8.99 -0.11 7.12
C THR A 98 9.88 -1.09 6.37
N GLU A 99 11.17 -0.85 6.42
CA GLU A 99 12.25 -1.69 5.87
C GLU A 99 13.07 -2.35 6.99
N ASN A 100 14.00 -3.26 6.63
CA ASN A 100 14.90 -3.93 7.55
C ASN A 100 14.19 -4.79 8.62
N ILE A 101 13.04 -5.34 8.32
CA ILE A 101 12.31 -6.27 9.18
C ILE A 101 12.98 -7.66 9.08
N PRO A 102 13.16 -8.38 10.20
CA PRO A 102 13.68 -9.75 10.15
C PRO A 102 12.82 -10.65 9.25
N ARG A 103 13.45 -11.40 8.35
CA ARG A 103 12.74 -12.25 7.36
C ARG A 103 11.76 -13.22 7.98
N GLN A 104 12.09 -13.76 9.15
CA GLN A 104 11.20 -14.67 9.88
C GLN A 104 9.90 -13.96 10.32
N GLU A 105 9.99 -12.71 10.76
CA GLU A 105 8.82 -11.92 11.13
C GLU A 105 7.96 -11.57 9.92
N VAL A 106 8.60 -11.27 8.78
CA VAL A 106 7.86 -11.04 7.52
C VAL A 106 7.09 -12.29 7.11
N ALA A 107 7.73 -13.49 7.17
CA ALA A 107 7.06 -14.74 6.85
C ALA A 107 5.85 -15.00 7.77
N GLN A 108 5.98 -14.72 9.07
CA GLN A 108 4.86 -14.84 10.03
C GLN A 108 3.70 -13.88 9.71
N MET A 109 4.02 -12.63 9.32
CA MET A 109 2.99 -11.67 8.92
C MET A 109 2.24 -12.12 7.66
N VAL A 110 2.96 -12.61 6.66
CA VAL A 110 2.39 -13.10 5.39
C VAL A 110 1.50 -14.32 5.64
N GLU A 111 1.96 -15.26 6.48
CA GLU A 111 1.17 -16.43 6.85
C GLU A 111 -0.13 -16.04 7.57
N LEU A 112 -0.05 -15.18 8.59
CA LEU A 112 -1.24 -14.71 9.30
C LEU A 112 -2.22 -13.99 8.35
N ALA A 113 -1.71 -13.14 7.47
CA ALA A 113 -2.53 -12.44 6.48
C ALA A 113 -3.28 -13.43 5.59
N SER A 114 -2.59 -14.45 5.08
CA SER A 114 -3.20 -15.52 4.27
C SER A 114 -4.31 -16.26 5.03
N LEU A 115 -4.05 -16.66 6.29
CA LEU A 115 -5.02 -17.35 7.13
C LEU A 115 -6.27 -16.51 7.45
N ARG A 116 -6.13 -15.19 7.51
CA ARG A 116 -7.22 -14.25 7.84
C ARG A 116 -7.86 -13.60 6.62
N GLY A 117 -7.42 -13.94 5.41
CA GLY A 117 -7.88 -13.34 4.16
C GLY A 117 -7.59 -11.84 4.10
N ALA A 118 -6.45 -11.42 4.63
CA ALA A 118 -5.88 -10.09 4.52
C ALA A 118 -4.76 -10.09 3.46
N ARG A 119 -4.44 -8.92 2.92
CA ARG A 119 -3.39 -8.72 1.94
C ARG A 119 -2.34 -7.74 2.49
N ILE A 120 -1.07 -8.09 2.32
CA ILE A 120 0.05 -7.22 2.65
C ILE A 120 0.69 -6.70 1.37
N ILE A 121 0.84 -5.38 1.26
CA ILE A 121 1.69 -4.71 0.28
C ILE A 121 2.96 -4.27 1.00
N GLY A 122 4.12 -4.66 0.49
CA GLY A 122 5.40 -4.53 1.19
C GLY A 122 5.83 -5.82 1.89
N PRO A 123 6.78 -5.76 2.82
CA PRO A 123 7.42 -4.57 3.39
C PRO A 123 8.36 -3.83 2.44
N ASN A 124 8.98 -2.75 2.94
CA ASN A 124 9.90 -1.91 2.16
C ASN A 124 9.26 -1.43 0.86
N CYS A 125 8.08 -0.79 0.97
CA CYS A 125 7.32 -0.28 -0.15
C CYS A 125 6.93 1.19 0.06
N LEU A 126 6.51 1.87 -1.00
CA LEU A 126 5.91 3.19 -0.91
C LEU A 126 4.37 3.16 -0.87
N GLY A 127 3.77 1.98 -0.96
CA GLY A 127 2.32 1.81 -0.97
C GLY A 127 1.71 1.80 -2.37
N LEU A 128 0.48 2.27 -2.48
CA LEU A 128 -0.28 2.21 -3.73
C LEU A 128 -1.13 3.47 -3.94
N ILE A 129 -1.51 3.68 -5.19
CA ILE A 129 -2.31 4.82 -5.59
C ILE A 129 -3.27 4.47 -6.73
N THR A 130 -4.51 4.92 -6.61
CA THR A 130 -5.45 5.08 -7.71
C THR A 130 -5.53 6.57 -8.03
N PRO A 131 -4.99 7.04 -9.16
CA PRO A 131 -4.89 8.45 -9.46
C PRO A 131 -6.24 9.16 -9.42
N GLY A 132 -6.30 10.31 -8.72
CA GLY A 132 -7.51 11.09 -8.53
C GLY A 132 -8.49 10.55 -7.49
N GLU A 133 -8.23 9.37 -6.89
CA GLU A 133 -9.14 8.73 -5.94
C GLU A 133 -8.52 8.53 -4.55
N CYS A 134 -7.43 7.76 -4.45
CA CYS A 134 -6.82 7.40 -3.18
C CYS A 134 -5.32 7.19 -3.31
N LYS A 135 -4.58 7.74 -2.38
CA LYS A 135 -3.15 7.48 -2.12
C LYS A 135 -3.03 6.85 -0.74
N MET A 136 -2.47 5.66 -0.66
CA MET A 136 -2.27 4.93 0.60
C MET A 136 -0.79 4.58 0.77
N GLY A 137 -0.07 5.38 1.54
CA GLY A 137 1.38 5.30 1.73
C GLY A 137 2.13 6.54 1.24
N GLY A 138 3.46 6.45 1.15
CA GLY A 138 4.36 7.53 0.74
C GLY A 138 4.55 7.69 -0.78
N ILE A 139 3.84 6.90 -1.60
CA ILE A 139 3.99 6.87 -3.05
C ILE A 139 3.81 8.27 -3.66
N GLY A 140 4.74 8.70 -4.53
CA GLY A 140 4.72 10.00 -5.17
C GLY A 140 5.11 11.19 -4.29
N GLY A 141 5.32 10.99 -2.98
CA GLY A 141 5.69 12.05 -2.04
C GLY A 141 4.60 13.11 -1.84
N PRO A 142 4.94 14.40 -1.76
CA PRO A 142 3.99 15.50 -1.58
C PRO A 142 2.86 15.51 -2.62
N ALA A 143 1.65 15.89 -2.20
CA ALA A 143 0.44 15.80 -3.05
C ALA A 143 0.57 16.53 -4.39
N ALA A 144 1.27 17.66 -4.46
CA ALA A 144 1.51 18.37 -5.70
C ALA A 144 2.34 17.55 -6.69
N ASN A 145 3.44 16.95 -6.23
CA ASN A 145 4.29 16.08 -7.03
C ASN A 145 3.54 14.80 -7.44
N THR A 146 2.78 14.23 -6.50
CA THR A 146 1.95 13.05 -6.78
C THR A 146 0.94 13.33 -7.89
N LYS A 147 0.22 14.45 -7.85
CA LYS A 147 -0.75 14.83 -8.89
C LYS A 147 -0.10 15.11 -10.25
N GLN A 148 1.15 15.54 -10.24
CA GLN A 148 1.92 15.75 -11.48
C GLN A 148 2.41 14.42 -12.08
N ALA A 149 2.87 13.49 -11.24
CA ALA A 149 3.42 12.21 -11.68
C ALA A 149 2.33 11.19 -12.05
N TYR A 150 1.20 11.21 -11.34
CA TYR A 150 0.12 10.22 -11.46
C TYR A 150 -1.16 10.87 -11.98
N THR A 151 -1.54 10.52 -13.18
CA THR A 151 -2.80 10.94 -13.80
C THR A 151 -3.66 9.73 -14.16
N ARG A 152 -4.97 9.88 -14.22
CA ARG A 152 -5.86 8.79 -14.60
C ARG A 152 -5.59 8.33 -16.02
N GLY A 153 -5.50 7.03 -16.23
CA GLY A 153 -5.26 6.43 -17.54
C GLY A 153 -5.25 4.91 -17.51
N PRO A 154 -4.96 4.24 -18.64
CA PRO A 154 -5.21 2.82 -18.80
C PRO A 154 -4.05 1.90 -18.37
N ILE A 155 -2.98 2.41 -17.77
CA ILE A 155 -1.81 1.59 -17.49
C ILE A 155 -1.76 1.21 -16.01
N GLY A 156 -1.81 -0.08 -15.70
CA GLY A 156 -1.47 -0.61 -14.39
C GLY A 156 0.04 -0.55 -14.15
N ILE A 157 0.49 -0.30 -12.92
CA ILE A 157 1.92 -0.37 -12.57
C ILE A 157 2.11 -1.31 -11.39
N MET A 158 3.04 -2.25 -11.51
CA MET A 158 3.55 -3.06 -10.42
C MET A 158 5.07 -2.92 -10.36
N SER A 159 5.60 -2.50 -9.22
CA SER A 159 7.05 -2.24 -9.11
C SER A 159 7.59 -2.71 -7.76
N ARG A 160 8.77 -3.34 -7.79
CA ARG A 160 9.52 -3.65 -6.56
C ARG A 160 10.16 -2.41 -5.96
N SER A 161 10.56 -1.47 -6.79
CA SER A 161 11.20 -0.23 -6.34
C SER A 161 10.17 0.88 -6.16
N GLY A 162 10.17 1.52 -4.99
CA GLY A 162 9.32 2.67 -4.72
C GLY A 162 9.62 3.86 -5.63
N GLY A 163 10.90 4.21 -5.81
CA GLY A 163 11.33 5.30 -6.69
C GLY A 163 10.95 5.05 -8.15
N MET A 164 11.26 3.86 -8.66
CA MET A 164 10.94 3.49 -10.05
C MET A 164 9.44 3.45 -10.33
N THR A 165 8.59 3.18 -9.33
CA THR A 165 7.14 3.30 -9.50
C THR A 165 6.74 4.71 -9.92
N THR A 166 7.32 5.72 -9.28
CA THR A 166 7.04 7.14 -9.60
C THR A 166 7.67 7.57 -10.93
N GLU A 167 8.88 7.12 -11.25
CA GLU A 167 9.55 7.41 -12.52
C GLU A 167 8.77 6.86 -13.72
N ILE A 168 8.31 5.61 -13.62
CA ILE A 168 7.47 5.00 -14.66
C ILE A 168 6.15 5.76 -14.80
N ALA A 169 5.50 6.09 -13.68
CA ALA A 169 4.26 6.86 -13.70
C ALA A 169 4.44 8.23 -14.36
N SER A 170 5.50 8.96 -13.98
CA SER A 170 5.84 10.26 -14.58
C SER A 170 6.08 10.17 -16.07
N THR A 171 6.82 9.14 -16.51
CA THR A 171 7.09 8.90 -17.94
C THR A 171 5.81 8.62 -18.73
N LEU A 172 4.94 7.76 -18.20
CA LEU A 172 3.65 7.45 -18.81
C LEU A 172 2.73 8.68 -18.86
N THR A 173 2.70 9.44 -17.78
CA THR A 173 1.91 10.69 -17.71
C THR A 173 2.41 11.73 -18.71
N ALA A 174 3.71 11.89 -18.86
CA ALA A 174 4.31 12.78 -19.85
C ALA A 174 3.98 12.34 -21.29
N ALA A 175 3.80 11.04 -21.52
CA ALA A 175 3.35 10.48 -22.80
C ALA A 175 1.81 10.53 -22.98
N GLY A 176 1.05 11.09 -22.03
CA GLY A 176 -0.40 11.20 -22.10
C GLY A 176 -1.17 9.90 -21.84
N LEU A 177 -0.50 8.87 -21.28
CA LEU A 177 -1.13 7.57 -21.03
C LEU A 177 -1.81 7.48 -19.67
N GLY A 178 -1.17 7.93 -18.61
CA GLY A 178 -1.70 7.85 -17.23
C GLY A 178 -1.82 6.43 -16.68
N GLN A 179 -2.33 6.31 -15.45
CA GLN A 179 -2.39 5.04 -14.72
C GLN A 179 -3.80 4.72 -14.23
N SER A 180 -4.18 3.43 -14.27
CA SER A 180 -5.38 2.91 -13.60
C SER A 180 -5.12 2.75 -12.10
N THR A 181 -4.09 2.01 -11.75
CA THR A 181 -3.57 1.85 -10.37
C THR A 181 -2.07 1.61 -10.43
N ALA A 182 -1.33 2.17 -9.49
CA ALA A 182 0.09 1.87 -9.32
C ALA A 182 0.35 1.28 -7.93
N VAL A 183 1.09 0.16 -7.87
CA VAL A 183 1.42 -0.57 -6.65
C VAL A 183 2.93 -0.73 -6.53
N SER A 184 3.51 -0.17 -5.47
CA SER A 184 4.87 -0.47 -5.03
C SER A 184 4.80 -1.71 -4.15
N ILE A 185 5.15 -2.89 -4.69
CA ILE A 185 4.98 -4.17 -3.98
C ILE A 185 6.05 -4.46 -2.93
N GLY A 186 7.17 -3.71 -2.96
CA GLY A 186 8.27 -3.82 -2.01
C GLY A 186 9.54 -4.46 -2.56
N GLY A 187 10.68 -4.00 -2.02
CA GLY A 187 12.02 -4.41 -2.44
C GLY A 187 12.62 -5.60 -1.70
N ASP A 188 12.00 -6.05 -0.60
CA ASP A 188 12.53 -7.11 0.25
C ASP A 188 12.45 -8.51 -0.41
N ALA A 189 13.29 -9.44 0.05
CA ALA A 189 13.32 -10.79 -0.49
C ALA A 189 12.02 -11.59 -0.22
N ILE A 190 11.33 -11.28 0.88
CA ILE A 190 10.01 -11.80 1.21
C ILE A 190 9.06 -10.62 1.26
N ILE A 191 8.02 -10.66 0.45
CA ILE A 191 6.97 -9.64 0.38
C ILE A 191 5.59 -10.29 0.50
N GLY A 192 4.60 -9.49 0.87
CA GLY A 192 3.24 -9.98 1.13
C GLY A 192 2.41 -10.27 -0.10
N THR A 193 2.73 -9.66 -1.25
CA THR A 193 1.95 -9.83 -2.48
C THR A 193 2.86 -9.78 -3.69
N SER A 194 2.84 -10.83 -4.51
CA SER A 194 3.60 -10.96 -5.73
C SER A 194 2.91 -10.32 -6.95
N TYR A 195 3.60 -10.25 -8.08
CA TYR A 195 3.00 -9.84 -9.36
C TYR A 195 1.84 -10.74 -9.77
N ALA A 196 2.02 -12.06 -9.70
CA ALA A 196 1.01 -13.03 -10.10
C ALA A 196 -0.28 -12.91 -9.26
N GLU A 197 -0.16 -12.58 -7.97
CA GLU A 197 -1.31 -12.38 -7.09
C GLU A 197 -2.08 -11.09 -7.36
N LEU A 198 -1.47 -10.10 -8.01
CA LEU A 198 -2.15 -8.85 -8.42
C LEU A 198 -2.79 -8.97 -9.81
N MET A 199 -2.31 -9.86 -10.67
CA MET A 199 -2.81 -10.00 -12.05
C MET A 199 -4.32 -10.19 -12.14
N PRO A 200 -4.99 -11.07 -11.34
CA PRO A 200 -6.43 -11.23 -11.40
C PRO A 200 -7.22 -9.94 -11.15
N TYR A 201 -6.70 -9.05 -10.33
CA TYR A 201 -7.33 -7.76 -10.04
C TYR A 201 -7.20 -6.80 -11.22
N PHE A 202 -6.01 -6.72 -11.83
CA PHE A 202 -5.78 -5.90 -13.02
C PHE A 202 -6.55 -6.42 -14.23
N GLU A 203 -6.65 -7.74 -14.41
CA GLU A 203 -7.41 -8.35 -15.50
C GLU A 203 -8.92 -8.09 -15.37
N ALA A 204 -9.43 -8.12 -14.14
CA ALA A 204 -10.84 -7.82 -13.87
C ALA A 204 -11.16 -6.31 -13.92
N ASP A 205 -10.17 -5.44 -13.96
CA ASP A 205 -10.37 -3.99 -14.02
C ASP A 205 -10.59 -3.52 -15.47
N PRO A 206 -11.79 -3.06 -15.84
CA PRO A 206 -12.09 -2.64 -17.21
C PRO A 206 -11.33 -1.39 -17.64
N GLU A 207 -10.71 -0.66 -16.72
CA GLU A 207 -9.91 0.53 -17.03
C GLU A 207 -8.46 0.18 -17.34
N THR A 208 -7.97 -1.00 -16.93
CA THR A 208 -6.60 -1.42 -17.19
C THR A 208 -6.49 -2.12 -18.54
N GLN A 209 -5.72 -1.53 -19.46
CA GLN A 209 -5.49 -2.07 -20.81
C GLN A 209 -4.09 -2.67 -20.98
N ALA A 210 -3.13 -2.24 -20.16
CA ALA A 210 -1.78 -2.76 -20.14
C ALA A 210 -1.15 -2.58 -18.76
N ILE A 211 -0.10 -3.35 -18.47
CA ILE A 211 0.60 -3.31 -17.19
C ILE A 211 2.08 -3.07 -17.45
N ALA A 212 2.64 -2.03 -16.80
CA ALA A 212 4.07 -1.79 -16.73
C ALA A 212 4.63 -2.42 -15.44
N ILE A 213 5.69 -3.21 -15.57
CA ILE A 213 6.30 -3.91 -14.44
C ILE A 213 7.77 -3.51 -14.33
N TYR A 214 8.17 -3.10 -13.13
CA TYR A 214 9.57 -2.93 -12.80
C TYR A 214 9.99 -4.05 -11.84
N SER A 215 10.94 -4.85 -12.28
CA SER A 215 11.49 -5.96 -11.53
C SER A 215 12.97 -5.74 -11.23
N GLU A 216 13.44 -6.43 -10.21
CA GLU A 216 14.85 -6.48 -9.80
C GLU A 216 15.32 -7.92 -9.90
N PRO A 217 16.59 -8.15 -10.35
CA PRO A 217 17.08 -9.50 -10.54
C PRO A 217 17.10 -10.30 -9.23
N GLY A 218 16.71 -11.56 -9.32
CA GLY A 218 16.69 -12.51 -8.22
C GLY A 218 15.28 -12.84 -7.71
N GLY A 219 15.06 -14.11 -7.42
CA GLY A 219 13.76 -14.62 -6.99
C GLY A 219 13.04 -15.39 -8.10
N ARG A 220 11.74 -15.64 -7.88
CA ARG A 220 10.90 -16.45 -8.78
C ARG A 220 9.67 -15.69 -9.30
N MET A 221 9.46 -14.46 -8.85
CA MET A 221 8.21 -13.71 -9.13
C MET A 221 7.98 -13.47 -10.63
N GLU A 222 9.06 -13.26 -11.42
CA GLU A 222 8.96 -13.11 -12.87
C GLU A 222 8.56 -14.42 -13.55
N ALA A 223 9.12 -15.55 -13.09
CA ALA A 223 8.76 -16.87 -13.60
C ALA A 223 7.30 -17.23 -13.25
N GLU A 224 6.88 -16.95 -12.02
CA GLU A 224 5.50 -17.15 -11.55
C GLU A 224 4.51 -16.26 -12.33
N LEU A 225 4.88 -15.02 -12.63
CA LEU A 225 4.10 -14.14 -13.48
C LEU A 225 3.99 -14.67 -14.90
N ALA A 226 5.10 -15.12 -15.49
CA ALA A 226 5.11 -15.69 -16.85
C ALA A 226 4.25 -16.97 -16.93
N GLU A 227 4.30 -17.81 -15.91
CA GLU A 227 3.46 -18.99 -15.78
C GLU A 227 1.98 -18.59 -15.69
N TRP A 228 1.65 -17.61 -14.84
CA TRP A 228 0.29 -17.11 -14.70
C TRP A 228 -0.25 -16.58 -16.03
N VAL A 229 0.51 -15.72 -16.73
CA VAL A 229 0.13 -15.16 -18.04
C VAL A 229 -0.07 -16.26 -19.09
N THR A 230 0.80 -17.28 -19.09
CA THR A 230 0.72 -18.38 -20.06
C THR A 230 -0.50 -19.27 -19.82
N THR A 231 -0.84 -19.50 -18.55
CA THR A 231 -1.93 -20.38 -18.14
C THR A 231 -3.30 -19.71 -18.28
N ASN A 232 -3.38 -18.37 -18.09
CA ASN A 232 -4.64 -17.63 -18.10
C ASN A 232 -4.86 -16.80 -19.38
N LYS A 233 -4.13 -17.08 -20.47
CA LYS A 233 -4.43 -16.48 -21.78
C LYS A 233 -5.82 -16.90 -22.24
N SER A 234 -6.73 -15.96 -22.30
CA SER A 234 -7.98 -16.05 -23.03
C SER A 234 -7.79 -15.68 -24.50
#